data_dadb6b689d6ed0cd8fc94f47a6192557
#
_entry.id   dadb6b689d6ed0cd8fc94f47a6192557
#
_cell.length_a   1.000
_cell.length_b   1.000
_cell.length_c   1.000
_cell.angle_alpha   90.00
_cell.angle_beta   90.00
_cell.angle_gamma   90.00
#
_symmetry.space_group_name_H-M   'P 1'
#
loop_
_entity.id
_entity.type
_entity.pdbx_description
1 polymer ?
#
loop_
_entity_poly.entity_id
_entity_poly.type
_entity_poly.pdbx_seq_one_letter_code
_entity_poly.pdbx_strand_id
1 'polypeptide(L)'
;ISGNKQLAIDMVNNYSYLLEKYGLIPSKCRYYSLSSSQPPYFSMMVSLIVNKGWAEWQDYALAFRREYQFWMEGADVEAADGFAYRRVVKVKGYVLNRYWNDQPTENEEVIHKYPDLIQSAVKKGVSEEEILEHLSSAKESGWEFSSRWMSDSTDLTSLKTAHIIPIELNALLSHLEFALGKAFPAEKNQWSARVRERRSALNTLFWNGETYTDIDLDGIGRNDHLSSAMFYPLWIGAPGIKQIDRILEILELNYLSKGGVLTSLINSGQNWDFPNIYPPIQWACIAGSYRSGNEKLAKKIAQCYTNNCDAYFQKYKRFPKKFDSDFDNSEQVKTSSGWSLGVYLACKHFIETGEIIS
;
A
#
# COMPACT_ATOMS: atom_id res chain seq x y z
N ILE A 1 -1.42 -20.08 9.05
CA ILE A 1 -1.91 -19.97 10.44
C ILE A 1 -3.02 -21.00 10.65
N SER A 2 -4.12 -20.96 9.87
CA SER A 2 -5.23 -21.93 10.00
C SER A 2 -4.86 -23.35 9.54
N GLY A 3 -3.76 -23.53 8.83
CA GLY A 3 -3.38 -24.81 8.20
C GLY A 3 -4.26 -25.21 6.99
N ASN A 4 -5.26 -24.40 6.63
CA ASN A 4 -6.14 -24.72 5.51
C ASN A 4 -5.47 -24.33 4.17
N LYS A 5 -4.61 -25.24 3.67
CA LYS A 5 -3.88 -25.10 2.41
C LYS A 5 -4.81 -24.80 1.24
N GLN A 6 -5.91 -25.60 1.09
CA GLN A 6 -6.78 -25.48 -0.07
C GLN A 6 -7.47 -24.11 -0.12
N LEU A 7 -7.99 -23.64 1.01
CA LEU A 7 -8.61 -22.32 1.07
C LEU A 7 -7.66 -21.19 0.68
N ALA A 8 -6.39 -21.27 1.14
CA ALA A 8 -5.40 -20.26 0.79
C ALA A 8 -5.10 -20.24 -0.72
N ILE A 9 -4.94 -21.43 -1.32
CA ILE A 9 -4.74 -21.58 -2.77
C ILE A 9 -5.97 -21.05 -3.54
N ASP A 10 -7.18 -21.42 -3.13
CA ASP A 10 -8.42 -21.00 -3.79
C ASP A 10 -8.59 -19.48 -3.76
N MET A 11 -8.23 -18.82 -2.64
CA MET A 11 -8.24 -17.37 -2.56
C MET A 11 -7.27 -16.72 -3.55
N VAL A 12 -6.05 -17.24 -3.67
CA VAL A 12 -5.06 -16.73 -4.64
C VAL A 12 -5.53 -16.99 -6.06
N ASN A 13 -6.09 -18.18 -6.35
CA ASN A 13 -6.63 -18.54 -7.66
C ASN A 13 -7.79 -17.62 -8.09
N ASN A 14 -8.65 -17.20 -7.15
CA ASN A 14 -9.72 -16.25 -7.43
C ASN A 14 -9.15 -14.89 -7.89
N TYR A 15 -8.07 -14.40 -7.27
CA TYR A 15 -7.41 -13.17 -7.70
C TYR A 15 -6.67 -13.35 -9.04
N SER A 16 -6.02 -14.51 -9.26
CA SER A 16 -5.42 -14.86 -10.56
C SER A 16 -6.46 -14.80 -11.68
N TYR A 17 -7.63 -15.43 -11.46
CA TYR A 17 -8.74 -15.37 -12.41
C TYR A 17 -9.19 -13.93 -12.73
N LEU A 18 -9.27 -13.04 -11.72
CA LEU A 18 -9.65 -11.65 -11.93
C LEU A 18 -8.60 -10.90 -12.78
N LEU A 19 -7.33 -11.10 -12.49
CA LEU A 19 -6.22 -10.52 -13.26
C LEU A 19 -6.20 -11.03 -14.70
N GLU A 20 -6.36 -12.33 -14.91
CA GLU A 20 -6.38 -12.92 -16.26
C GLU A 20 -7.56 -12.44 -17.09
N LYS A 21 -8.73 -12.26 -16.46
CA LYS A 21 -9.97 -11.89 -17.12
C LYS A 21 -10.09 -10.37 -17.35
N TYR A 22 -9.71 -9.56 -16.35
CA TYR A 22 -9.98 -8.11 -16.36
C TYR A 22 -8.69 -7.28 -16.39
N GLY A 23 -7.52 -7.86 -16.19
CA GLY A 23 -6.23 -7.16 -16.11
C GLY A 23 -5.96 -6.48 -14.76
N LEU A 24 -6.93 -6.45 -13.86
CA LEU A 24 -6.85 -5.80 -12.55
C LEU A 24 -7.61 -6.58 -11.48
N ILE A 25 -7.28 -6.32 -10.21
CA ILE A 25 -8.07 -6.77 -9.07
C ILE A 25 -9.02 -5.63 -8.68
N PRO A 26 -10.34 -5.79 -8.84
CA PRO A 26 -11.30 -4.73 -8.52
C PRO A 26 -11.43 -4.52 -7.01
N SER A 27 -11.84 -3.34 -6.60
CA SER A 27 -12.03 -2.98 -5.19
C SER A 27 -13.10 -3.83 -4.47
N LYS A 28 -14.05 -4.40 -5.22
CA LYS A 28 -15.09 -5.32 -4.74
C LYS A 28 -15.49 -6.29 -5.85
N CYS A 29 -16.01 -7.47 -5.48
CA CYS A 29 -16.58 -8.43 -6.42
C CYS A 29 -17.95 -7.96 -6.95
N ARG A 30 -17.99 -6.80 -7.61
CA ARG A 30 -19.18 -6.19 -8.21
C ARG A 30 -18.83 -5.57 -9.55
N TYR A 31 -19.76 -5.61 -10.51
CA TYR A 31 -19.53 -5.10 -11.87
C TYR A 31 -19.13 -3.61 -11.87
N TYR A 32 -19.82 -2.78 -11.10
CA TYR A 32 -19.52 -1.34 -10.99
C TYR A 32 -18.16 -1.03 -10.33
N SER A 33 -17.50 -2.01 -9.73
CA SER A 33 -16.15 -1.83 -9.16
C SER A 33 -15.03 -2.20 -10.13
N LEU A 34 -15.32 -2.65 -11.36
CA LEU A 34 -14.31 -2.95 -12.38
C LEU A 34 -13.56 -1.69 -12.86
N SER A 35 -14.13 -0.50 -12.66
CA SER A 35 -13.45 0.77 -12.92
C SER A 35 -12.41 1.18 -11.87
N SER A 36 -12.29 0.44 -10.76
CA SER A 36 -11.38 0.79 -9.66
C SER A 36 -10.49 -0.38 -9.28
N SER A 37 -9.18 -0.23 -9.50
CA SER A 37 -8.16 -1.22 -9.12
C SER A 37 -7.86 -1.20 -7.62
N GLN A 38 -6.98 -2.10 -7.18
CA GLN A 38 -6.37 -2.14 -5.86
C GLN A 38 -4.84 -2.15 -5.99
N PRO A 39 -4.09 -1.75 -4.96
CA PRO A 39 -2.64 -1.84 -4.97
C PRO A 39 -2.14 -3.27 -5.27
N PRO A 40 -0.98 -3.43 -5.94
CA PRO A 40 -0.52 -4.71 -6.49
C PRO A 40 0.07 -5.65 -5.41
N TYR A 41 -0.77 -6.12 -4.49
CA TYR A 41 -0.37 -7.08 -3.45
C TYR A 41 -0.38 -8.55 -3.92
N PHE A 42 -0.87 -8.83 -5.13
CA PHE A 42 -1.05 -10.21 -5.59
C PHE A 42 0.26 -11.02 -5.56
N SER A 43 1.37 -10.42 -5.98
CA SER A 43 2.68 -11.09 -5.95
C SER A 43 3.11 -11.48 -4.52
N MET A 44 2.75 -10.68 -3.51
CA MET A 44 3.02 -11.00 -2.11
C MET A 44 2.11 -12.13 -1.60
N MET A 45 0.84 -12.18 -2.06
CA MET A 45 -0.08 -13.28 -1.72
C MET A 45 0.42 -14.61 -2.28
N VAL A 46 0.90 -14.61 -3.53
CA VAL A 46 1.53 -15.80 -4.14
C VAL A 46 2.79 -16.21 -3.38
N SER A 47 3.63 -15.24 -2.99
CA SER A 47 4.83 -15.51 -2.18
C SER A 47 4.52 -16.33 -0.94
N LEU A 48 3.42 -16.02 -0.22
CA LEU A 48 3.03 -16.74 1.00
C LEU A 48 2.77 -18.23 0.75
N ILE A 49 2.10 -18.60 -0.34
CA ILE A 49 1.79 -20.00 -0.64
C ILE A 49 2.98 -20.73 -1.28
N VAL A 50 3.82 -20.03 -2.05
CA VAL A 50 5.06 -20.59 -2.62
C VAL A 50 6.06 -20.87 -1.52
N ASN A 51 6.27 -19.98 -0.56
CA ASN A 51 7.18 -20.16 0.56
C ASN A 51 6.75 -21.32 1.48
N LYS A 52 5.47 -21.71 1.46
CA LYS A 52 4.97 -22.93 2.13
C LYS A 52 5.09 -24.20 1.28
N GLY A 53 5.64 -24.11 0.05
CA GLY A 53 5.69 -25.25 -0.88
C GLY A 53 4.33 -25.72 -1.36
N TRP A 54 3.34 -24.81 -1.42
CA TRP A 54 1.96 -25.15 -1.81
C TRP A 54 1.67 -24.83 -3.27
N ALA A 55 2.52 -24.04 -3.93
CA ALA A 55 2.44 -23.65 -5.34
C ALA A 55 3.83 -23.27 -5.85
N GLU A 56 3.96 -23.08 -7.15
CA GLU A 56 5.16 -22.56 -7.81
C GLU A 56 4.87 -21.16 -8.38
N TRP A 57 5.91 -20.33 -8.54
CA TRP A 57 5.77 -19.00 -9.14
C TRP A 57 5.19 -19.06 -10.56
N GLN A 58 5.53 -20.10 -11.31
CA GLN A 58 5.12 -20.32 -12.69
C GLN A 58 3.61 -20.54 -12.83
N ASP A 59 2.95 -21.05 -11.80
CA ASP A 59 1.49 -21.28 -11.77
C ASP A 59 0.71 -19.97 -11.96
N TYR A 60 1.33 -18.83 -11.60
CA TYR A 60 0.71 -17.50 -11.64
C TYR A 60 1.35 -16.55 -12.66
N ALA A 61 2.18 -17.07 -13.57
CA ALA A 61 2.95 -16.28 -14.52
C ALA A 61 2.10 -15.34 -15.38
N LEU A 62 0.96 -15.83 -15.90
CA LEU A 62 0.04 -15.04 -16.72
C LEU A 62 -0.61 -13.90 -15.92
N ALA A 63 -1.06 -14.19 -14.70
CA ALA A 63 -1.68 -13.20 -13.82
C ALA A 63 -0.70 -12.07 -13.47
N PHE A 64 0.57 -12.39 -13.12
CA PHE A 64 1.61 -11.38 -12.89
C PHE A 64 1.85 -10.51 -14.12
N ARG A 65 1.88 -11.11 -15.31
CA ARG A 65 2.09 -10.35 -16.55
C ARG A 65 0.92 -9.42 -16.84
N ARG A 66 -0.32 -9.86 -16.58
CA ARG A 66 -1.53 -9.05 -16.74
C ARG A 66 -1.56 -7.87 -15.76
N GLU A 67 -1.25 -8.12 -14.48
CA GLU A 67 -1.15 -7.06 -13.48
C GLU A 67 -0.05 -6.05 -13.84
N TYR A 68 1.12 -6.52 -14.28
CA TYR A 68 2.20 -5.65 -14.71
C TYR A 68 1.83 -4.80 -15.94
N GLN A 69 1.16 -5.40 -16.93
CA GLN A 69 0.68 -4.68 -18.10
C GLN A 69 -0.28 -3.54 -17.73
N PHE A 70 -1.21 -3.79 -16.80
CA PHE A 70 -2.12 -2.78 -16.28
C PHE A 70 -1.38 -1.58 -15.65
N TRP A 71 -0.39 -1.85 -14.81
CA TRP A 71 0.37 -0.79 -14.15
C TRP A 71 1.35 -0.07 -15.07
N MET A 72 1.83 -0.72 -16.12
CA MET A 72 2.87 -0.20 -17.01
C MET A 72 2.33 0.23 -18.38
N GLU A 73 1.02 0.33 -18.54
CA GLU A 73 0.42 0.83 -19.80
C GLU A 73 0.92 2.24 -20.11
N GLY A 74 1.57 2.40 -21.29
CA GLY A 74 2.17 3.66 -21.74
C GLY A 74 3.63 3.88 -21.30
N ALA A 75 4.26 2.90 -20.65
CA ALA A 75 5.68 3.00 -20.25
C ALA A 75 6.65 3.11 -21.45
N ASP A 76 6.25 2.61 -22.60
CA ASP A 76 6.98 2.63 -23.87
C ASP A 76 6.81 3.94 -24.66
N VAL A 77 5.87 4.80 -24.27
CA VAL A 77 5.67 6.12 -24.89
C VAL A 77 6.93 6.96 -24.65
N GLU A 78 7.58 7.38 -25.73
CA GLU A 78 8.72 8.31 -25.62
C GLU A 78 8.21 9.69 -25.20
N ALA A 79 8.68 10.18 -24.05
CA ALA A 79 8.17 11.42 -23.46
C ALA A 79 9.24 12.10 -22.61
N ALA A 80 9.07 13.42 -22.46
CA ALA A 80 9.93 14.26 -21.62
C ALA A 80 9.83 13.91 -20.13
N ASP A 81 10.80 14.38 -19.37
CA ASP A 81 10.82 14.29 -17.91
C ASP A 81 9.60 15.03 -17.32
N GLY A 82 8.97 14.45 -16.31
CA GLY A 82 7.73 14.95 -15.73
C GLY A 82 6.45 14.54 -16.46
N PHE A 83 6.56 13.82 -17.58
CA PHE A 83 5.39 13.33 -18.29
C PHE A 83 4.68 12.21 -17.52
N ALA A 84 3.37 12.36 -17.39
CA ALA A 84 2.49 11.36 -16.81
C ALA A 84 1.47 10.88 -17.86
N TYR A 85 1.36 9.57 -18.03
CA TYR A 85 0.33 8.94 -18.84
C TYR A 85 -0.35 7.84 -18.01
N ARG A 86 -1.61 8.03 -17.70
CA ARG A 86 -2.35 7.15 -16.82
C ARG A 86 -1.55 6.87 -15.52
N ARG A 87 -1.21 5.60 -15.26
CA ARG A 87 -0.48 5.14 -14.06
C ARG A 87 1.03 5.31 -14.16
N VAL A 88 1.55 5.62 -15.34
CA VAL A 88 3.00 5.73 -15.59
C VAL A 88 3.45 7.18 -15.54
N VAL A 89 4.58 7.40 -14.89
CA VAL A 89 5.23 8.72 -14.81
C VAL A 89 6.72 8.56 -15.11
N LYS A 90 7.26 9.44 -15.96
CA LYS A 90 8.70 9.51 -16.26
C LYS A 90 9.34 10.64 -15.47
N VAL A 91 10.28 10.32 -14.60
CA VAL A 91 10.98 11.31 -13.75
C VAL A 91 12.46 10.98 -13.69
N LYS A 92 13.30 11.94 -14.11
CA LYS A 92 14.77 11.84 -14.06
C LYS A 92 15.31 10.54 -14.66
N GLY A 93 14.74 10.14 -15.79
CA GLY A 93 15.12 8.93 -16.51
C GLY A 93 14.58 7.61 -15.95
N TYR A 94 13.79 7.66 -14.86
CA TYR A 94 13.11 6.49 -14.31
C TYR A 94 11.64 6.43 -14.76
N VAL A 95 11.11 5.21 -14.85
CA VAL A 95 9.69 4.93 -15.07
C VAL A 95 9.08 4.52 -13.73
N LEU A 96 8.20 5.37 -13.21
CA LEU A 96 7.52 5.22 -11.92
C LEU A 96 6.02 5.13 -12.11
N ASN A 97 5.29 4.89 -11.02
CA ASN A 97 3.85 4.72 -11.07
C ASN A 97 3.13 5.58 -10.03
N ARG A 98 1.92 6.03 -10.42
CA ARG A 98 0.95 6.71 -9.56
C ARG A 98 -0.38 5.97 -9.56
N TYR A 99 -1.25 6.28 -8.61
CA TYR A 99 -2.65 5.87 -8.69
C TYR A 99 -3.38 6.74 -9.73
N TRP A 100 -4.15 6.10 -10.57
CA TRP A 100 -4.86 6.74 -11.66
C TRP A 100 -6.08 5.92 -12.05
N ASN A 101 -7.25 6.56 -12.12
CA ASN A 101 -8.48 5.95 -12.60
C ASN A 101 -8.75 6.38 -14.05
N ASP A 102 -9.02 5.43 -14.93
CA ASP A 102 -9.21 5.71 -16.36
C ASP A 102 -10.59 6.31 -16.67
N GLN A 103 -11.56 6.20 -15.76
CA GLN A 103 -12.94 6.65 -15.93
C GLN A 103 -13.46 7.32 -14.65
N PRO A 104 -12.83 8.42 -14.19
CA PRO A 104 -13.20 9.04 -12.92
C PRO A 104 -14.62 9.61 -12.92
N THR A 105 -15.10 10.12 -14.07
CA THR A 105 -16.45 10.67 -14.25
C THR A 105 -17.54 9.61 -14.32
N GLU A 106 -17.18 8.34 -14.54
CA GLU A 106 -18.08 7.19 -14.53
C GLU A 106 -17.99 6.37 -13.22
N ASN A 107 -17.20 6.83 -12.26
CA ASN A 107 -17.03 6.14 -10.99
C ASN A 107 -18.20 6.42 -10.04
N GLU A 108 -19.34 5.75 -10.31
CA GLU A 108 -20.58 5.90 -9.55
C GLU A 108 -20.39 5.75 -8.04
N GLU A 109 -19.47 4.85 -7.62
CA GLU A 109 -19.21 4.62 -6.21
C GLU A 109 -18.60 5.87 -5.53
N VAL A 110 -17.71 6.59 -6.21
CA VAL A 110 -17.13 7.85 -5.73
C VAL A 110 -18.16 8.97 -5.75
N ILE A 111 -18.87 9.12 -6.86
CA ILE A 111 -19.88 10.17 -7.07
C ILE A 111 -20.97 10.08 -6.00
N HIS A 112 -21.52 8.90 -5.74
CA HIS A 112 -22.57 8.70 -4.75
C HIS A 112 -22.08 8.77 -3.31
N LYS A 113 -20.80 8.48 -3.06
CA LYS A 113 -20.25 8.50 -1.70
C LYS A 113 -19.85 9.89 -1.22
N TYR A 114 -19.44 10.78 -2.14
CA TYR A 114 -18.86 12.08 -1.81
C TYR A 114 -19.51 13.29 -2.49
N PRO A 115 -20.85 13.37 -2.66
CA PRO A 115 -21.51 14.45 -3.40
C PRO A 115 -21.25 15.84 -2.80
N ASP A 116 -21.27 15.95 -1.45
CA ASP A 116 -21.03 17.23 -0.76
C ASP A 116 -19.61 17.71 -0.90
N LEU A 117 -18.63 16.80 -0.91
CA LEU A 117 -17.23 17.11 -1.13
C LEU A 117 -16.97 17.61 -2.57
N ILE A 118 -17.53 16.93 -3.55
CA ILE A 118 -17.44 17.31 -4.96
C ILE A 118 -18.03 18.73 -5.13
N GLN A 119 -19.23 18.97 -4.62
CA GLN A 119 -19.86 20.28 -4.69
C GLN A 119 -19.04 21.38 -3.99
N SER A 120 -18.42 21.05 -2.84
CA SER A 120 -17.57 21.98 -2.10
C SER A 120 -16.30 22.34 -2.87
N ALA A 121 -15.64 21.36 -3.51
CA ALA A 121 -14.48 21.58 -4.36
C ALA A 121 -14.82 22.47 -5.57
N VAL A 122 -15.92 22.19 -6.25
CA VAL A 122 -16.39 23.00 -7.38
C VAL A 122 -16.67 24.45 -6.97
N LYS A 123 -17.28 24.69 -5.79
CA LYS A 123 -17.47 26.04 -5.26
C LYS A 123 -16.16 26.80 -4.98
N LYS A 124 -15.06 26.07 -4.74
CA LYS A 124 -13.72 26.62 -4.54
C LYS A 124 -12.93 26.79 -5.84
N GLY A 125 -13.52 26.44 -6.99
CA GLY A 125 -12.93 26.62 -8.31
C GLY A 125 -12.17 25.41 -8.85
N VAL A 126 -12.20 24.24 -8.17
CA VAL A 126 -11.69 22.96 -8.69
C VAL A 126 -12.73 22.43 -9.70
N SER A 127 -12.31 21.93 -10.85
CA SER A 127 -13.27 21.34 -11.79
C SER A 127 -13.82 20.01 -11.24
N GLU A 128 -15.05 19.65 -11.64
CA GLU A 128 -15.66 18.38 -11.23
C GLU A 128 -14.83 17.18 -11.69
N GLU A 129 -14.30 17.23 -12.89
CA GLU A 129 -13.44 16.19 -13.46
C GLU A 129 -12.17 16.02 -12.63
N GLU A 130 -11.51 17.10 -12.26
CA GLU A 130 -10.28 17.11 -11.46
C GLU A 130 -10.51 16.50 -10.07
N ILE A 131 -11.54 16.92 -9.35
CA ILE A 131 -11.82 16.36 -8.02
C ILE A 131 -12.23 14.89 -8.10
N LEU A 132 -12.97 14.46 -9.12
CA LEU A 132 -13.31 13.06 -9.33
C LEU A 132 -12.09 12.21 -9.67
N GLU A 133 -11.12 12.73 -10.43
CA GLU A 133 -9.84 12.07 -10.70
C GLU A 133 -9.06 11.81 -9.39
N HIS A 134 -8.94 12.83 -8.56
CA HIS A 134 -8.22 12.71 -7.28
C HIS A 134 -8.92 11.77 -6.29
N LEU A 135 -10.25 11.86 -6.17
CA LEU A 135 -11.05 10.98 -5.33
C LEU A 135 -10.98 9.52 -5.78
N SER A 136 -11.08 9.27 -7.10
CA SER A 136 -10.99 7.92 -7.65
C SER A 136 -9.60 7.33 -7.47
N SER A 137 -8.54 8.12 -7.65
CA SER A 137 -7.16 7.71 -7.40
C SER A 137 -6.91 7.41 -5.92
N ALA A 138 -7.45 8.21 -4.99
CA ALA A 138 -7.38 7.95 -3.56
C ALA A 138 -8.08 6.65 -3.18
N LYS A 139 -9.22 6.34 -3.79
CA LYS A 139 -9.90 5.06 -3.61
C LYS A 139 -9.06 3.88 -4.09
N GLU A 140 -8.39 3.98 -5.24
CA GLU A 140 -7.50 2.93 -5.76
C GLU A 140 -6.30 2.67 -4.84
N SER A 141 -5.79 3.71 -4.16
CA SER A 141 -4.72 3.57 -3.18
C SER A 141 -5.11 2.75 -1.95
N GLY A 142 -6.41 2.67 -1.64
CA GLY A 142 -6.94 2.12 -0.40
C GLY A 142 -6.81 3.06 0.81
N TRP A 143 -6.16 4.21 0.67
CA TRP A 143 -5.97 5.21 1.73
C TRP A 143 -6.97 6.37 1.61
N GLU A 144 -8.25 6.06 1.67
CA GLU A 144 -9.35 7.03 1.69
C GLU A 144 -9.67 7.50 3.13
N PHE A 145 -9.33 8.72 3.60
CA PHE A 145 -8.37 9.65 3.05
C PHE A 145 -7.21 9.82 4.03
N SER A 146 -6.15 10.48 3.56
CA SER A 146 -4.97 10.85 4.34
C SER A 146 -4.52 12.24 3.91
N SER A 147 -3.99 13.01 4.84
CA SER A 147 -3.35 14.31 4.57
C SER A 147 -2.21 14.24 3.55
N ARG A 148 -1.61 13.05 3.36
CA ARG A 148 -0.56 12.84 2.34
C ARG A 148 -1.02 13.13 0.90
N TRP A 149 -2.34 13.08 0.67
CA TRP A 149 -2.94 13.35 -0.64
C TRP A 149 -3.40 14.80 -0.82
N MET A 150 -3.23 15.65 0.18
CA MET A 150 -3.75 17.02 0.21
C MET A 150 -2.62 18.03 0.10
N SER A 151 -2.87 19.17 -0.54
CA SER A 151 -1.99 20.34 -0.45
C SER A 151 -2.18 21.13 0.84
N ASP A 152 -3.40 21.10 1.42
CA ASP A 152 -3.72 21.59 2.77
C ASP A 152 -4.27 20.41 3.59
N SER A 153 -3.55 20.00 4.62
CA SER A 153 -3.89 18.85 5.48
C SER A 153 -5.22 18.99 6.22
N THR A 154 -5.80 20.18 6.25
CA THR A 154 -7.09 20.49 6.91
C THR A 154 -8.27 20.58 5.94
N ASP A 155 -7.99 20.59 4.62
CA ASP A 155 -9.00 20.77 3.57
C ASP A 155 -9.04 19.62 2.58
N LEU A 156 -10.04 18.75 2.70
CA LEU A 156 -10.21 17.59 1.81
C LEU A 156 -10.51 17.99 0.35
N THR A 157 -10.94 19.24 0.09
CA THR A 157 -11.11 19.74 -1.28
C THR A 157 -9.79 20.03 -1.99
N SER A 158 -8.67 20.02 -1.25
CA SER A 158 -7.31 20.22 -1.77
C SER A 158 -6.60 18.91 -2.17
N LEU A 159 -7.37 17.83 -2.42
CA LEU A 159 -6.83 16.54 -2.87
C LEU A 159 -6.07 16.70 -4.19
N LYS A 160 -4.91 16.04 -4.26
CA LYS A 160 -4.06 15.95 -5.46
C LYS A 160 -3.48 14.55 -5.65
N THR A 161 -4.23 13.53 -5.28
CA THR A 161 -3.75 12.14 -5.26
C THR A 161 -3.16 11.69 -6.59
N ALA A 162 -3.82 12.02 -7.72
CA ALA A 162 -3.33 11.68 -9.04
C ALA A 162 -2.03 12.42 -9.43
N HIS A 163 -1.66 13.48 -8.72
CA HIS A 163 -0.39 14.20 -8.89
C HIS A 163 0.71 13.75 -7.93
N ILE A 164 0.48 12.67 -7.19
CA ILE A 164 1.47 12.08 -6.28
C ILE A 164 1.99 10.76 -6.82
N ILE A 165 3.30 10.58 -6.82
CA ILE A 165 3.95 9.29 -7.05
C ILE A 165 4.21 8.66 -5.68
N PRO A 166 3.43 7.65 -5.27
CA PRO A 166 3.50 7.11 -3.92
C PRO A 166 4.63 6.09 -3.78
N ILE A 167 5.32 6.15 -2.66
CA ILE A 167 6.47 5.29 -2.34
C ILE A 167 6.05 3.81 -2.23
N GLU A 168 4.91 3.51 -1.57
CA GLU A 168 4.47 2.14 -1.35
C GLU A 168 4.04 1.44 -2.65
N LEU A 169 3.38 2.15 -3.58
CA LEU A 169 3.03 1.58 -4.88
C LEU A 169 4.28 1.15 -5.64
N ASN A 170 5.30 2.02 -5.67
CA ASN A 170 6.55 1.73 -6.35
C ASN A 170 7.37 0.63 -5.63
N ALA A 171 7.25 0.51 -4.31
CA ALA A 171 7.79 -0.62 -3.57
C ALA A 171 7.07 -1.93 -3.93
N LEU A 172 5.74 -1.95 -3.95
CA LEU A 172 4.94 -3.13 -4.31
C LEU A 172 5.23 -3.59 -5.75
N LEU A 173 5.35 -2.66 -6.70
CA LEU A 173 5.71 -2.98 -8.09
C LEU A 173 7.12 -3.56 -8.21
N SER A 174 8.08 -3.14 -7.37
CA SER A 174 9.39 -3.81 -7.31
C SER A 174 9.28 -5.28 -6.89
N HIS A 175 8.32 -5.61 -6.02
CA HIS A 175 8.06 -7.00 -5.65
C HIS A 175 7.36 -7.78 -6.77
N LEU A 176 6.45 -7.17 -7.51
CA LEU A 176 5.84 -7.76 -8.70
C LEU A 176 6.88 -8.06 -9.79
N GLU A 177 7.82 -7.14 -10.04
CA GLU A 177 8.94 -7.34 -10.96
C GLU A 177 9.86 -8.48 -10.51
N PHE A 178 10.09 -8.62 -9.19
CA PHE A 178 10.79 -9.78 -8.63
C PHE A 178 10.04 -11.09 -8.88
N ALA A 179 8.73 -11.10 -8.66
CA ALA A 179 7.88 -12.27 -8.88
C ALA A 179 7.87 -12.70 -10.36
N LEU A 180 7.83 -11.73 -11.28
CA LEU A 180 7.96 -11.98 -12.74
C LEU A 180 9.31 -12.64 -13.09
N GLY A 181 10.41 -12.20 -12.47
CA GLY A 181 11.71 -12.85 -12.66
C GLY A 181 11.78 -14.30 -12.14
N LYS A 182 10.94 -14.64 -11.15
CA LYS A 182 10.76 -16.02 -10.66
C LYS A 182 9.85 -16.85 -11.58
N ALA A 183 8.76 -16.24 -12.05
CA ALA A 183 7.77 -16.89 -12.89
C ALA A 183 8.25 -17.13 -14.33
N PHE A 184 9.17 -16.31 -14.83
CA PHE A 184 9.75 -16.40 -16.18
C PHE A 184 11.27 -16.56 -16.12
N PRO A 185 11.82 -17.76 -15.86
CA PRO A 185 13.27 -17.97 -15.74
C PRO A 185 14.09 -17.55 -16.96
N ALA A 186 13.54 -17.68 -18.16
CA ALA A 186 14.19 -17.25 -19.40
C ALA A 186 14.35 -15.71 -19.49
N GLU A 187 13.49 -14.93 -18.82
CA GLU A 187 13.50 -13.47 -18.78
C GLU A 187 14.14 -12.92 -17.48
N LYS A 188 14.72 -13.78 -16.65
CA LYS A 188 15.25 -13.42 -15.31
C LYS A 188 16.16 -12.20 -15.33
N ASN A 189 17.05 -12.09 -16.31
CA ASN A 189 17.99 -10.97 -16.39
C ASN A 189 17.28 -9.64 -16.65
N GLN A 190 16.27 -9.64 -17.51
CA GLN A 190 15.44 -8.47 -17.80
C GLN A 190 14.70 -8.01 -16.55
N TRP A 191 14.00 -8.91 -15.86
CA TRP A 191 13.27 -8.59 -14.64
C TRP A 191 14.18 -8.15 -13.50
N SER A 192 15.35 -8.78 -13.36
CA SER A 192 16.36 -8.36 -12.38
C SER A 192 16.89 -6.95 -12.66
N ALA A 193 16.98 -6.53 -13.93
CA ALA A 193 17.33 -5.17 -14.29
C ALA A 193 16.22 -4.18 -13.88
N ARG A 194 14.96 -4.50 -14.14
CA ARG A 194 13.80 -3.68 -13.70
C ARG A 194 13.75 -3.50 -12.19
N VAL A 195 13.92 -4.59 -11.44
CA VAL A 195 13.99 -4.53 -9.96
C VAL A 195 15.11 -3.58 -9.50
N ARG A 196 16.32 -3.68 -10.08
CA ARG A 196 17.44 -2.79 -9.72
C ARG A 196 17.15 -1.34 -10.06
N GLU A 197 16.58 -1.07 -11.23
CA GLU A 197 16.20 0.27 -11.68
C GLU A 197 15.19 0.90 -10.75
N ARG A 198 14.09 0.20 -10.43
CA ARG A 198 13.05 0.70 -9.52
C ARG A 198 13.59 0.91 -8.10
N ARG A 199 14.40 -0.01 -7.58
CA ARG A 199 15.04 0.15 -6.26
C ARG A 199 16.04 1.31 -6.25
N SER A 200 16.76 1.54 -7.35
CA SER A 200 17.61 2.73 -7.50
C SER A 200 16.77 3.99 -7.43
N ALA A 201 15.63 4.06 -8.13
CA ALA A 201 14.72 5.20 -8.06
C ALA A 201 14.19 5.42 -6.62
N LEU A 202 13.77 4.35 -5.91
CA LEU A 202 13.36 4.44 -4.51
C LEU A 202 14.45 5.09 -3.65
N ASN A 203 15.70 4.68 -3.80
CA ASN A 203 16.81 5.15 -2.98
C ASN A 203 17.39 6.50 -3.40
N THR A 204 17.08 7.01 -4.58
CA THR A 204 17.63 8.28 -5.10
C THR A 204 16.58 9.39 -5.17
N LEU A 205 15.36 9.08 -5.61
CA LEU A 205 14.32 10.10 -5.80
C LEU A 205 13.43 10.25 -4.58
N PHE A 206 13.03 9.14 -3.95
CA PHE A 206 12.15 9.17 -2.78
C PHE A 206 12.90 9.40 -1.47
N TRP A 207 14.21 9.13 -1.42
CA TRP A 207 15.04 9.37 -0.24
C TRP A 207 15.48 10.82 -0.16
N ASN A 208 15.13 11.53 0.94
CA ASN A 208 15.47 12.94 1.13
C ASN A 208 16.76 13.18 1.94
N GLY A 209 17.48 12.12 2.31
CA GLY A 209 18.65 12.16 3.20
C GLY A 209 18.34 11.62 4.61
N GLU A 210 17.08 11.68 5.03
CA GLU A 210 16.60 11.29 6.36
C GLU A 210 15.54 10.19 6.29
N THR A 211 14.60 10.28 5.34
CA THR A 211 13.46 9.40 5.21
C THR A 211 13.00 9.25 3.77
N TYR A 212 12.14 8.27 3.52
CA TYR A 212 11.42 8.18 2.25
C TYR A 212 10.18 9.06 2.27
N THR A 213 9.96 9.79 1.17
CA THR A 213 8.80 10.65 0.95
C THR A 213 8.17 10.32 -0.39
N ASP A 214 6.91 10.63 -0.56
CA ASP A 214 6.28 10.62 -1.89
C ASP A 214 6.90 11.72 -2.78
N ILE A 215 6.66 11.63 -4.09
CA ILE A 215 7.07 12.68 -5.04
C ILE A 215 5.82 13.40 -5.52
N ASP A 216 5.86 14.71 -5.49
CA ASP A 216 4.84 15.60 -6.02
C ASP A 216 5.16 15.95 -7.47
N LEU A 217 4.21 15.75 -8.38
CA LEU A 217 4.35 16.05 -9.80
C LEU A 217 4.25 17.56 -10.11
N ASP A 218 3.50 18.32 -9.33
CA ASP A 218 3.25 19.75 -9.60
C ASP A 218 4.53 20.60 -9.56
N GLY A 219 5.57 20.12 -8.88
CA GLY A 219 6.88 20.78 -8.85
C GLY A 219 8.04 19.83 -9.06
N ILE A 220 7.75 18.54 -9.40
CA ILE A 220 8.72 17.43 -9.41
C ILE A 220 9.62 17.49 -8.18
N GLY A 221 8.97 17.71 -7.04
CA GLY A 221 9.57 17.84 -5.72
C GLY A 221 9.18 16.71 -4.78
N ARG A 222 9.73 16.74 -3.56
CA ARG A 222 9.33 15.81 -2.51
C ARG A 222 8.08 16.33 -1.82
N ASN A 223 7.17 15.41 -1.52
CA ASN A 223 6.04 15.72 -0.66
C ASN A 223 6.47 15.62 0.80
N ASP A 224 6.37 16.71 1.56
CA ASP A 224 6.82 16.78 2.95
C ASP A 224 5.86 16.06 3.94
N HIS A 225 4.74 15.51 3.46
CA HIS A 225 3.83 14.74 4.29
C HIS A 225 4.40 13.36 4.60
N LEU A 226 4.86 13.19 5.83
CA LEU A 226 5.41 11.93 6.32
C LEU A 226 4.31 10.98 6.76
N SER A 227 4.25 9.82 6.12
CA SER A 227 3.32 8.74 6.47
C SER A 227 4.04 7.41 6.61
N SER A 228 3.40 6.44 7.24
CA SER A 228 3.95 5.08 7.39
C SER A 228 4.16 4.33 6.06
N ALA A 229 3.72 4.89 4.93
CA ALA A 229 4.08 4.40 3.61
C ALA A 229 5.61 4.34 3.40
N MET A 230 6.37 5.21 4.10
CA MET A 230 7.84 5.22 4.08
C MET A 230 8.50 3.90 4.53
N PHE A 231 7.76 3.01 5.20
CA PHE A 231 8.30 1.74 5.69
C PHE A 231 8.16 0.59 4.67
N TYR A 232 7.43 0.77 3.57
CA TYR A 232 7.30 -0.26 2.53
C TYR A 232 8.62 -0.66 1.86
N PRO A 233 9.57 0.25 1.60
CA PRO A 233 10.90 -0.13 1.12
C PRO A 233 11.62 -1.13 2.02
N LEU A 234 11.49 -1.05 3.37
CA LEU A 234 12.04 -2.05 4.28
C LEU A 234 11.42 -3.43 4.04
N TRP A 235 10.11 -3.50 3.85
CA TRP A 235 9.40 -4.76 3.63
C TRP A 235 9.88 -5.50 2.39
N ILE A 236 10.17 -4.78 1.30
CA ILE A 236 10.71 -5.38 0.06
C ILE A 236 12.24 -5.51 0.03
N GLY A 237 12.94 -5.05 1.06
CA GLY A 237 14.41 -5.10 1.15
C GLY A 237 15.10 -4.20 0.13
N ALA A 238 14.57 -3.00 -0.12
CA ALA A 238 15.15 -2.02 -1.04
C ALA A 238 16.25 -1.14 -0.44
N PRO A 239 16.19 -0.72 0.87
CA PRO A 239 17.15 0.23 1.42
C PRO A 239 18.55 -0.33 1.61
N GLY A 240 19.56 0.55 1.52
CA GLY A 240 20.92 0.27 1.97
C GLY A 240 21.05 0.36 3.51
N ILE A 241 22.19 -0.11 4.04
CA ILE A 241 22.40 -0.24 5.51
C ILE A 241 22.13 1.07 6.26
N LYS A 242 22.70 2.21 5.80
CA LYS A 242 22.51 3.51 6.46
C LYS A 242 21.05 3.97 6.47
N GLN A 243 20.32 3.67 5.41
CA GLN A 243 18.89 3.98 5.32
C GLN A 243 18.08 3.09 6.26
N ILE A 244 18.44 1.80 6.38
CA ILE A 244 17.79 0.85 7.30
C ILE A 244 17.87 1.39 8.73
N ASP A 245 19.06 1.71 9.22
CA ASP A 245 19.25 2.18 10.59
C ASP A 245 18.39 3.41 10.88
N ARG A 246 18.41 4.40 9.96
CA ARG A 246 17.65 5.63 10.13
C ARG A 246 16.13 5.40 10.11
N ILE A 247 15.63 4.58 9.20
CA ILE A 247 14.19 4.29 9.10
C ILE A 247 13.69 3.48 10.29
N LEU A 248 14.48 2.53 10.80
CA LEU A 248 14.13 1.79 12.02
C LEU A 248 14.10 2.70 13.25
N GLU A 249 15.02 3.65 13.34
CA GLU A 249 15.03 4.65 14.41
C GLU A 249 13.75 5.52 14.36
N ILE A 250 13.38 6.04 13.19
CA ILE A 250 12.15 6.82 12.99
C ILE A 250 10.91 5.99 13.33
N LEU A 251 10.87 4.74 12.90
CA LEU A 251 9.77 3.82 13.19
C LEU A 251 9.60 3.64 14.70
N GLU A 252 10.69 3.37 15.43
CA GLU A 252 10.62 3.12 16.87
C GLU A 252 10.30 4.38 17.68
N LEU A 253 10.93 5.51 17.36
CA LEU A 253 10.84 6.73 18.16
C LEU A 253 9.61 7.60 17.85
N ASN A 254 9.17 7.63 16.59
CA ASN A 254 8.13 8.57 16.16
C ASN A 254 6.79 7.89 15.84
N TYR A 255 6.82 6.68 15.26
CA TYR A 255 5.60 6.03 14.77
C TYR A 255 5.06 4.94 15.68
N LEU A 256 5.88 4.32 16.53
CA LEU A 256 5.43 3.24 17.40
C LEU A 256 4.76 3.80 18.65
N SER A 257 3.44 3.64 18.71
CA SER A 257 2.59 3.96 19.87
C SER A 257 2.33 2.72 20.74
N LYS A 258 1.60 2.91 21.86
CA LYS A 258 1.14 1.79 22.71
C LYS A 258 0.27 0.78 21.96
N GLY A 259 -0.52 1.24 20.98
CA GLY A 259 -1.45 0.41 20.22
C GLY A 259 -0.87 -0.17 18.94
N GLY A 260 0.32 0.23 18.52
CA GLY A 260 0.97 -0.18 17.27
C GLY A 260 1.53 1.00 16.48
N VAL A 261 1.85 0.80 15.21
CA VAL A 261 2.42 1.81 14.34
C VAL A 261 1.32 2.74 13.78
N LEU A 262 1.52 4.04 13.95
CA LEU A 262 0.64 5.09 13.44
C LEU A 262 0.67 5.17 11.91
N THR A 263 -0.44 5.56 11.30
CA THR A 263 -0.51 5.77 9.83
C THR A 263 0.22 7.03 9.38
N SER A 264 0.11 8.11 10.14
CA SER A 264 0.87 9.35 9.97
C SER A 264 1.06 10.04 11.32
N LEU A 265 1.80 11.15 11.35
CA LEU A 265 1.96 11.97 12.56
C LEU A 265 1.05 13.20 12.55
N ILE A 266 0.24 13.38 11.51
CA ILE A 266 -0.67 14.52 11.33
C ILE A 266 -2.07 14.13 11.79
N ASN A 267 -2.68 14.95 12.63
CA ASN A 267 -4.09 14.84 13.00
C ASN A 267 -4.94 15.71 12.07
N SER A 268 -5.31 15.18 10.93
CA SER A 268 -6.18 15.86 9.96
C SER A 268 -7.66 15.52 10.15
N GLY A 269 -7.99 14.61 11.07
CA GLY A 269 -9.32 14.02 11.20
C GLY A 269 -9.63 12.94 10.15
N GLN A 270 -8.70 12.67 9.22
CA GLN A 270 -8.90 11.66 8.18
C GLN A 270 -8.59 10.25 8.68
N ASN A 271 -9.20 9.25 8.01
CA ASN A 271 -9.11 7.84 8.41
C ASN A 271 -7.67 7.30 8.43
N TRP A 272 -6.81 7.72 7.50
CA TRP A 272 -5.44 7.24 7.35
C TRP A 272 -4.40 8.21 7.92
N ASP A 273 -4.80 8.98 8.96
CA ASP A 273 -3.92 9.86 9.72
C ASP A 273 -3.99 9.56 11.22
N PHE A 274 -3.11 10.21 12.00
CA PHE A 274 -3.14 10.12 13.46
C PHE A 274 -4.55 10.46 13.99
N PRO A 275 -5.09 9.73 14.97
CA PRO A 275 -4.41 8.70 15.78
C PRO A 275 -4.60 7.26 15.28
N ASN A 276 -4.98 7.05 14.01
CA ASN A 276 -5.40 5.75 13.53
C ASN A 276 -4.24 4.79 13.25
N ILE A 277 -4.51 3.51 13.51
CA ILE A 277 -3.64 2.36 13.29
C ILE A 277 -4.33 1.38 12.34
N TYR A 278 -3.68 1.04 11.24
CA TYR A 278 -4.20 0.07 10.28
C TYR A 278 -3.39 -1.22 10.26
N PRO A 279 -4.05 -2.40 10.21
CA PRO A 279 -3.39 -3.70 10.27
C PRO A 279 -2.32 -3.94 9.19
N PRO A 280 -2.54 -3.60 7.89
CA PRO A 280 -1.53 -3.81 6.87
C PRO A 280 -0.19 -3.11 7.15
N ILE A 281 -0.27 -1.89 7.72
CA ILE A 281 0.92 -1.12 8.09
C ILE A 281 1.72 -1.85 9.18
N GLN A 282 1.04 -2.43 10.17
CA GLN A 282 1.68 -3.19 11.23
C GLN A 282 2.51 -4.32 10.63
N TRP A 283 1.89 -5.09 9.71
CA TRP A 283 2.57 -6.22 9.09
C TRP A 283 3.76 -5.79 8.22
N ALA A 284 3.62 -4.73 7.43
CA ALA A 284 4.70 -4.18 6.63
C ALA A 284 5.90 -3.75 7.50
N CYS A 285 5.63 -3.09 8.64
CA CYS A 285 6.67 -2.67 9.59
C CYS A 285 7.30 -3.85 10.32
N ILE A 286 6.52 -4.84 10.74
CA ILE A 286 7.01 -6.08 11.38
C ILE A 286 7.92 -6.84 10.42
N ALA A 287 7.42 -7.13 9.21
CA ALA A 287 8.17 -7.87 8.20
C ALA A 287 9.43 -7.13 7.73
N GLY A 288 9.33 -5.80 7.58
CA GLY A 288 10.46 -4.94 7.24
C GLY A 288 11.54 -4.91 8.31
N SER A 289 11.15 -4.74 9.58
CA SER A 289 12.08 -4.77 10.73
C SER A 289 12.78 -6.11 10.86
N TYR A 290 12.02 -7.22 10.77
CA TYR A 290 12.55 -8.57 10.82
C TYR A 290 13.56 -8.84 9.70
N ARG A 291 13.19 -8.52 8.46
CA ARG A 291 14.05 -8.65 7.28
C ARG A 291 15.35 -7.85 7.41
N SER A 292 15.29 -6.71 8.07
CA SER A 292 16.45 -5.83 8.34
C SER A 292 17.30 -6.28 9.52
N GLY A 293 17.02 -7.45 10.12
CA GLY A 293 17.76 -8.00 11.25
C GLY A 293 17.36 -7.46 12.62
N ASN A 294 16.35 -6.57 12.71
CA ASN A 294 15.86 -6.04 13.98
C ASN A 294 14.62 -6.82 14.47
N GLU A 295 14.84 -8.08 14.85
CA GLU A 295 13.79 -8.96 15.40
C GLU A 295 13.18 -8.39 16.68
N LYS A 296 13.98 -7.69 17.51
CA LYS A 296 13.49 -7.08 18.74
C LYS A 296 12.41 -6.03 18.48
N LEU A 297 12.65 -5.14 17.53
CA LEU A 297 11.65 -4.13 17.13
C LEU A 297 10.43 -4.79 16.47
N ALA A 298 10.63 -5.77 15.61
CA ALA A 298 9.54 -6.52 15.00
C ALA A 298 8.62 -7.16 16.06
N LYS A 299 9.17 -7.82 17.07
CA LYS A 299 8.41 -8.38 18.20
C LYS A 299 7.71 -7.30 19.03
N LYS A 300 8.37 -6.16 19.27
CA LYS A 300 7.78 -5.02 19.99
C LYS A 300 6.54 -4.48 19.27
N ILE A 301 6.62 -4.29 17.96
CA ILE A 301 5.47 -3.84 17.14
C ILE A 301 4.34 -4.87 17.22
N ALA A 302 4.64 -6.14 17.01
CA ALA A 302 3.66 -7.22 17.08
C ALA A 302 2.96 -7.26 18.45
N GLN A 303 3.70 -7.09 19.54
CA GLN A 303 3.16 -7.08 20.90
C GLN A 303 2.25 -5.86 21.14
N CYS A 304 2.66 -4.65 20.73
CA CYS A 304 1.83 -3.45 20.85
C CYS A 304 0.49 -3.64 20.11
N TYR A 305 0.54 -4.10 18.87
CA TYR A 305 -0.66 -4.33 18.08
C TYR A 305 -1.57 -5.43 18.65
N THR A 306 -1.01 -6.58 19.07
CA THR A 306 -1.80 -7.67 19.66
C THR A 306 -2.44 -7.28 20.99
N ASN A 307 -1.75 -6.52 21.84
CA ASN A 307 -2.32 -6.01 23.09
C ASN A 307 -3.53 -5.11 22.83
N ASN A 308 -3.46 -4.22 21.84
CA ASN A 308 -4.56 -3.37 21.44
C ASN A 308 -5.75 -4.19 20.91
N CYS A 309 -5.47 -5.20 20.06
CA CYS A 309 -6.48 -6.13 19.56
C CYS A 309 -7.15 -6.92 20.70
N ASP A 310 -6.38 -7.44 21.65
CA ASP A 310 -6.88 -8.21 22.78
C ASP A 310 -7.79 -7.36 23.68
N ALA A 311 -7.39 -6.13 23.99
CA ALA A 311 -8.18 -5.18 24.77
C ALA A 311 -9.50 -4.84 24.06
N TYR A 312 -9.44 -4.54 22.77
CA TYR A 312 -10.62 -4.26 21.96
C TYR A 312 -11.58 -5.46 21.91
N PHE A 313 -11.04 -6.67 21.68
CA PHE A 313 -11.83 -7.89 21.61
C PHE A 313 -12.46 -8.25 22.96
N GLN A 314 -11.77 -8.05 24.07
CA GLN A 314 -12.34 -8.25 25.40
C GLN A 314 -13.58 -7.38 25.63
N LYS A 315 -13.52 -6.10 25.20
CA LYS A 315 -14.59 -5.12 25.38
C LYS A 315 -15.76 -5.32 24.42
N TYR A 316 -15.46 -5.54 23.12
CA TYR A 316 -16.46 -5.46 22.05
C TYR A 316 -16.75 -6.80 21.35
N LYS A 317 -15.94 -7.86 21.60
CA LYS A 317 -16.03 -9.20 20.97
C LYS A 317 -15.95 -9.16 19.43
N ARG A 318 -15.20 -8.22 18.88
CA ARG A 318 -15.06 -7.96 17.44
C ARG A 318 -13.66 -7.44 17.13
N PHE A 319 -13.28 -7.42 15.85
CA PHE A 319 -12.07 -6.79 15.34
C PHE A 319 -12.45 -5.63 14.41
N PRO A 320 -12.12 -4.37 14.72
CA PRO A 320 -12.43 -3.23 13.87
C PRO A 320 -11.56 -3.20 12.62
N LYS A 321 -11.94 -2.39 11.62
CA LYS A 321 -11.11 -2.17 10.42
C LYS A 321 -9.83 -1.41 10.73
N LYS A 322 -9.88 -0.50 11.71
CA LYS A 322 -8.76 0.29 12.22
C LYS A 322 -8.89 0.42 13.74
N PHE A 323 -7.80 0.72 14.39
CA PHE A 323 -7.75 0.98 15.83
C PHE A 323 -7.33 2.42 16.08
N ASP A 324 -7.68 2.98 17.23
CA ASP A 324 -7.06 4.19 17.76
C ASP A 324 -5.70 3.83 18.43
N SER A 325 -4.74 4.74 18.39
CA SER A 325 -3.45 4.59 19.10
C SER A 325 -3.60 4.53 20.60
N ASP A 326 -4.66 5.16 21.13
CA ASP A 326 -5.14 4.98 22.49
C ASP A 326 -6.42 4.14 22.45
N PHE A 327 -6.35 2.94 23.02
CA PHE A 327 -7.47 2.00 23.05
C PHE A 327 -8.75 2.64 23.63
N ASP A 328 -8.64 3.50 24.63
CA ASP A 328 -9.80 4.10 25.31
C ASP A 328 -10.66 4.98 24.37
N ASN A 329 -10.05 5.50 23.30
CA ASN A 329 -10.74 6.29 22.27
C ASN A 329 -11.32 5.44 21.13
N SER A 330 -11.11 4.12 21.14
CA SER A 330 -11.57 3.24 20.05
C SER A 330 -13.09 3.08 20.05
N GLU A 331 -13.73 3.38 18.92
CA GLU A 331 -15.17 3.24 18.74
C GLU A 331 -15.60 1.80 18.48
N GLN A 332 -16.80 1.43 18.96
CA GLN A 332 -17.37 0.13 18.68
C GLN A 332 -17.82 0.01 17.22
N VAL A 333 -17.42 -1.05 16.54
CA VAL A 333 -17.86 -1.36 15.16
C VAL A 333 -18.99 -2.38 15.13
N LYS A 334 -19.82 -2.32 14.07
CA LYS A 334 -20.92 -3.27 13.86
C LYS A 334 -20.46 -4.64 13.37
N THR A 335 -19.38 -4.68 12.59
CA THR A 335 -18.87 -5.90 11.92
C THR A 335 -17.38 -6.07 12.16
N SER A 336 -16.90 -7.32 12.24
CA SER A 336 -15.47 -7.62 12.30
C SER A 336 -14.80 -7.49 10.94
N SER A 337 -13.52 -7.10 10.97
CA SER A 337 -12.66 -7.00 9.78
C SER A 337 -11.74 -8.22 9.67
N GLY A 338 -11.77 -8.89 8.51
CA GLY A 338 -10.93 -10.06 8.26
C GLY A 338 -9.44 -9.74 8.22
N TRP A 339 -9.04 -8.57 7.71
CA TRP A 339 -7.63 -8.21 7.66
C TRP A 339 -7.03 -7.92 9.06
N SER A 340 -7.82 -7.34 9.98
CA SER A 340 -7.39 -7.13 11.35
C SER A 340 -7.15 -8.45 12.07
N LEU A 341 -8.07 -9.41 11.90
CA LEU A 341 -7.92 -10.74 12.45
C LEU A 341 -6.73 -11.49 11.82
N GLY A 342 -6.55 -11.38 10.51
CA GLY A 342 -5.43 -12.01 9.80
C GLY A 342 -4.07 -11.52 10.30
N VAL A 343 -3.89 -10.20 10.43
CA VAL A 343 -2.64 -9.62 10.96
C VAL A 343 -2.46 -9.95 12.44
N TYR A 344 -3.53 -9.91 13.25
CA TYR A 344 -3.48 -10.33 14.65
C TYR A 344 -2.96 -11.77 14.82
N LEU A 345 -3.51 -12.71 14.07
CA LEU A 345 -3.08 -14.12 14.11
C LEU A 345 -1.64 -14.28 13.63
N ALA A 346 -1.22 -13.54 12.60
CA ALA A 346 0.16 -13.53 12.12
C ALA A 346 1.13 -13.00 13.19
N CYS A 347 0.75 -11.93 13.90
CA CYS A 347 1.53 -11.39 15.02
C CYS A 347 1.63 -12.38 16.19
N LYS A 348 0.53 -13.05 16.57
CA LYS A 348 0.54 -14.07 17.63
C LYS A 348 1.48 -15.22 17.26
N HIS A 349 1.37 -15.74 16.04
CA HIS A 349 2.27 -16.77 15.56
C HIS A 349 3.75 -16.34 15.65
N PHE A 350 4.06 -15.13 15.15
CA PHE A 350 5.43 -14.60 15.19
C PHE A 350 5.95 -14.43 16.63
N ILE A 351 5.11 -13.95 17.57
CA ILE A 351 5.51 -13.79 18.99
C ILE A 351 5.81 -15.16 19.61
N GLU A 352 4.99 -16.18 19.32
CA GLU A 352 5.09 -17.51 19.90
C GLU A 352 6.25 -18.34 19.32
N THR A 353 6.47 -18.25 18.02
CA THR A 353 7.41 -19.13 17.30
C THR A 353 8.72 -18.44 16.90
N GLY A 354 8.73 -17.11 16.78
CA GLY A 354 9.81 -16.35 16.15
C GLY A 354 9.81 -16.44 14.62
N GLU A 355 8.88 -17.19 14.02
CA GLU A 355 8.78 -17.35 12.56
C GLU A 355 7.87 -16.30 11.94
N ILE A 356 8.39 -15.57 10.96
CA ILE A 356 7.58 -14.61 10.19
C ILE A 356 6.91 -15.32 9.01
N ILE A 357 5.63 -15.03 8.81
CA ILE A 357 4.88 -15.50 7.65
C ILE A 357 5.17 -14.55 6.50
N SER A 358 6.04 -14.94 5.58
CA SER A 358 6.50 -14.12 4.45
C SER A 358 6.41 -14.86 3.12
#